data_e8f8c533ba696a96dcdf06336b09fa37
#
_entry.id   e8f8c533ba696a96dcdf06336b09fa37
#
_cell.length_a   1.000
_cell.length_b   1.000
_cell.length_c   1.000
_cell.angle_alpha   90.00
_cell.angle_beta   90.00
_cell.angle_gamma   90.00
#
_symmetry.space_group_name_H-M   'P 1'
#
loop_
_entity.id
_entity.type
_entity.pdbx_description
1 polymer ?
#
loop_
_entity_poly.entity_id
_entity_poly.type
_entity_poly.pdbx_seq_one_letter_code
_entity_poly.pdbx_strand_id
1 'polypeptide(L)'
;MPHTPKSLERTDKIVQAAGKLFAQQGYNGTSTREIAQLADVSENTLFRHFDHKEDIFWAAIRMQLTGLKPKRDLLSGIERGDSPEMVLPKIIEILGDTVDHRSELLRLLAIAIIELPTKADGLLSQYFTPVFSTIRQYLEMNIKNRTIRDLDSTMLASAMIMTALTHPGIYTLIEGNKSGYSNSLEAHRAYTRFWLDLIVPSLPAYPLPRLKEEYSG
;
A
#
# COMPACT_ATOMS: atom_id res chain seq x y z
N MET A 1 31.84 -6.95 -9.65
CA MET A 1 32.03 -6.71 -11.10
C MET A 1 30.99 -5.70 -11.54
N PRO A 2 31.30 -4.66 -12.31
CA PRO A 2 30.29 -3.72 -12.79
C PRO A 2 29.30 -4.46 -13.71
N HIS A 3 28.00 -4.34 -13.39
CA HIS A 3 26.94 -4.91 -14.20
C HIS A 3 26.90 -4.20 -15.56
N THR A 4 27.02 -4.95 -16.65
CA THR A 4 26.84 -4.40 -18.00
C THR A 4 25.36 -4.04 -18.22
N PRO A 5 25.03 -3.06 -19.11
CA PRO A 5 23.64 -2.69 -19.39
C PRO A 5 22.73 -3.88 -19.73
N LYS A 6 23.26 -4.85 -20.50
CA LYS A 6 22.57 -6.12 -20.83
C LYS A 6 22.29 -7.03 -19.61
N SER A 7 23.14 -6.98 -18.57
CA SER A 7 22.95 -7.74 -17.34
C SER A 7 21.84 -7.13 -16.49
N LEU A 8 21.77 -5.81 -16.40
CA LEU A 8 20.69 -5.08 -15.69
C LEU A 8 19.33 -5.34 -16.33
N GLU A 9 19.23 -5.26 -17.65
CA GLU A 9 18.00 -5.55 -18.40
C GLU A 9 17.48 -6.98 -18.15
N ARG A 10 18.38 -7.96 -18.06
CA ARG A 10 18.00 -9.35 -17.73
C ARG A 10 17.53 -9.50 -16.30
N THR A 11 18.21 -8.86 -15.37
CA THR A 11 17.79 -8.85 -13.95
C THR A 11 16.38 -8.28 -13.81
N ASP A 12 16.09 -7.15 -14.48
CA ASP A 12 14.77 -6.53 -14.46
C ASP A 12 13.67 -7.44 -15.04
N LYS A 13 13.96 -8.13 -16.14
CA LYS A 13 13.03 -9.14 -16.73
C LYS A 13 12.72 -10.28 -15.77
N ILE A 14 13.75 -10.83 -15.10
CA ILE A 14 13.59 -11.88 -14.10
C ILE A 14 12.72 -11.38 -12.93
N VAL A 15 13.03 -10.19 -12.42
CA VAL A 15 12.34 -9.60 -11.27
C VAL A 15 10.87 -9.29 -11.61
N GLN A 16 10.58 -8.76 -12.81
CA GLN A 16 9.22 -8.51 -13.27
C GLN A 16 8.40 -9.79 -13.44
N ALA A 17 9.01 -10.83 -14.06
CA ALA A 17 8.36 -12.13 -14.21
C ALA A 17 8.05 -12.76 -12.85
N ALA A 18 9.01 -12.70 -11.93
CA ALA A 18 8.87 -13.20 -10.58
C ALA A 18 7.75 -12.49 -9.80
N GLY A 19 7.70 -11.16 -9.86
CA GLY A 19 6.65 -10.37 -9.19
C GLY A 19 5.26 -10.82 -9.60
N LYS A 20 5.03 -10.99 -10.90
CA LYS A 20 3.75 -11.49 -11.43
C LYS A 20 3.40 -12.88 -10.91
N LEU A 21 4.34 -13.83 -11.00
CA LEU A 21 4.09 -15.20 -10.58
C LEU A 21 3.87 -15.31 -9.07
N PHE A 22 4.71 -14.68 -8.27
CA PHE A 22 4.53 -14.64 -6.81
C PHE A 22 3.18 -14.03 -6.41
N ALA A 23 2.79 -12.93 -7.03
CA ALA A 23 1.51 -12.31 -6.73
C ALA A 23 0.30 -13.17 -7.13
N GLN A 24 0.44 -14.06 -8.11
CA GLN A 24 -0.63 -14.93 -8.59
C GLN A 24 -0.71 -16.26 -7.84
N GLN A 25 0.43 -16.86 -7.53
CA GLN A 25 0.55 -18.24 -7.05
C GLN A 25 1.07 -18.35 -5.60
N GLY A 26 1.47 -17.24 -4.98
CA GLY A 26 2.17 -17.23 -3.70
C GLY A 26 3.66 -17.56 -3.83
N TYR A 27 4.40 -17.40 -2.73
CA TYR A 27 5.83 -17.72 -2.70
C TYR A 27 6.06 -19.21 -2.87
N ASN A 28 5.35 -20.06 -2.11
CA ASN A 28 5.53 -21.50 -2.15
C ASN A 28 5.03 -22.13 -3.46
N GLY A 29 4.00 -21.56 -4.10
CA GLY A 29 3.44 -22.04 -5.37
C GLY A 29 4.27 -21.70 -6.60
N THR A 30 5.26 -20.82 -6.50
CA THR A 30 6.08 -20.36 -7.64
C THR A 30 7.42 -21.07 -7.66
N SER A 31 7.83 -21.62 -8.82
CA SER A 31 9.15 -22.23 -9.01
C SER A 31 10.12 -21.31 -9.78
N THR A 32 11.43 -21.48 -9.55
CA THR A 32 12.49 -20.76 -10.29
C THR A 32 12.46 -21.07 -11.79
N ARG A 33 12.04 -22.29 -12.14
CA ARG A 33 11.86 -22.72 -13.53
C ARG A 33 10.77 -21.93 -14.26
N GLU A 34 9.62 -21.73 -13.62
CA GLU A 34 8.53 -20.91 -14.18
C GLU A 34 8.95 -19.44 -14.34
N ILE A 35 9.68 -18.90 -13.34
CA ILE A 35 10.23 -17.54 -13.42
C ILE A 35 11.18 -17.41 -14.61
N ALA A 36 12.12 -18.34 -14.76
CA ALA A 36 13.08 -18.34 -15.87
C ALA A 36 12.37 -18.44 -17.22
N GLN A 37 11.37 -19.32 -17.33
CA GLN A 37 10.56 -19.48 -18.54
C GLN A 37 9.80 -18.19 -18.89
N LEU A 38 9.14 -17.56 -17.92
CA LEU A 38 8.39 -16.31 -18.16
C LEU A 38 9.32 -15.13 -18.50
N ALA A 39 10.54 -15.12 -17.94
CA ALA A 39 11.55 -14.09 -18.20
C ALA A 39 12.33 -14.31 -19.51
N ASP A 40 12.06 -15.41 -20.24
CA ASP A 40 12.80 -15.83 -21.45
C ASP A 40 14.31 -15.95 -21.20
N VAL A 41 14.67 -16.65 -20.11
CA VAL A 41 16.06 -16.97 -19.75
C VAL A 41 16.19 -18.44 -19.34
N SER A 42 17.40 -18.99 -19.37
CA SER A 42 17.64 -20.31 -18.76
C SER A 42 17.67 -20.19 -17.23
N GLU A 43 17.32 -21.27 -16.54
CA GLU A 43 17.41 -21.34 -15.07
C GLU A 43 18.86 -21.12 -14.58
N ASN A 44 19.85 -21.60 -15.33
CA ASN A 44 21.25 -21.30 -15.05
C ASN A 44 21.56 -19.80 -15.15
N THR A 45 20.92 -19.08 -16.06
CA THR A 45 21.07 -17.63 -16.16
C THR A 45 20.44 -16.95 -14.96
N LEU A 46 19.27 -17.39 -14.51
CA LEU A 46 18.61 -16.89 -13.31
C LEU A 46 19.52 -17.05 -12.08
N PHE A 47 20.09 -18.23 -11.85
CA PHE A 47 20.99 -18.50 -10.72
C PHE A 47 22.37 -17.82 -10.81
N ARG A 48 22.72 -17.24 -11.96
CA ARG A 48 23.88 -16.32 -12.07
C ARG A 48 23.60 -14.92 -11.52
N HIS A 49 22.31 -14.54 -11.38
CA HIS A 49 21.87 -13.24 -10.88
C HIS A 49 21.36 -13.30 -9.44
N PHE A 50 20.85 -14.45 -9.02
CA PHE A 50 20.23 -14.66 -7.72
C PHE A 50 20.63 -16.01 -7.14
N ASP A 51 21.10 -16.03 -5.90
CA ASP A 51 21.52 -17.27 -5.24
C ASP A 51 20.32 -18.13 -4.83
N HIS A 52 19.22 -17.49 -4.40
CA HIS A 52 18.01 -18.15 -3.91
C HIS A 52 16.73 -17.54 -4.48
N LYS A 53 15.67 -18.34 -4.53
CA LYS A 53 14.31 -17.89 -4.91
C LYS A 53 13.85 -16.70 -4.05
N GLU A 54 14.25 -16.70 -2.80
CA GLU A 54 13.93 -15.65 -1.86
C GLU A 54 14.56 -14.30 -2.25
N ASP A 55 15.78 -14.30 -2.79
CA ASP A 55 16.42 -13.06 -3.25
C ASP A 55 15.67 -12.42 -4.42
N ILE A 56 15.10 -13.26 -5.29
CA ILE A 56 14.24 -12.82 -6.40
C ILE A 56 12.95 -12.21 -5.86
N PHE A 57 12.34 -12.83 -4.85
CA PHE A 57 11.12 -12.34 -4.21
C PHE A 57 11.32 -10.95 -3.59
N TRP A 58 12.39 -10.77 -2.81
CA TRP A 58 12.72 -9.48 -2.23
C TRP A 58 13.11 -8.43 -3.26
N ALA A 59 13.76 -8.85 -4.36
CA ALA A 59 14.04 -7.95 -5.48
C ALA A 59 12.74 -7.47 -6.16
N ALA A 60 11.74 -8.34 -6.30
CA ALA A 60 10.43 -7.98 -6.86
C ALA A 60 9.71 -6.94 -5.98
N ILE A 61 9.71 -7.11 -4.66
CA ILE A 61 9.17 -6.11 -3.73
C ILE A 61 9.94 -4.80 -3.85
N ARG A 62 11.27 -4.82 -3.81
CA ARG A 62 12.10 -3.60 -3.95
C ARG A 62 11.80 -2.84 -5.24
N MET A 63 11.68 -3.53 -6.37
CA MET A 63 11.35 -2.92 -7.65
C MET A 63 10.01 -2.18 -7.59
N GLN A 64 9.00 -2.77 -6.98
CA GLN A 64 7.69 -2.15 -6.81
C GLN A 64 7.74 -0.95 -5.84
N LEU A 65 8.50 -1.07 -4.75
CA LEU A 65 8.65 -0.01 -3.75
C LEU A 65 9.44 1.20 -4.25
N THR A 66 10.47 1.01 -5.10
CA THR A 66 11.24 2.13 -5.66
C THR A 66 10.41 3.07 -6.52
N GLY A 67 9.29 2.61 -7.06
CA GLY A 67 8.30 3.44 -7.75
C GLY A 67 7.35 4.20 -6.81
N LEU A 68 7.39 3.96 -5.49
CA LEU A 68 6.61 4.69 -4.48
C LEU A 68 7.36 5.96 -4.08
N LYS A 69 7.21 7.02 -4.86
CA LYS A 69 7.69 8.34 -4.42
C LYS A 69 6.55 9.04 -3.70
N PRO A 70 6.75 9.48 -2.43
CA PRO A 70 5.79 10.36 -1.79
C PRO A 70 5.49 11.55 -2.71
N LYS A 71 4.22 11.85 -2.96
CA LYS A 71 3.86 13.04 -3.74
C LYS A 71 4.45 14.26 -3.00
N ARG A 72 5.28 15.03 -3.69
CA ARG A 72 5.99 16.20 -3.10
C ARG A 72 5.02 17.16 -2.39
N ASP A 73 3.81 17.29 -2.93
CA ASP A 73 2.75 18.15 -2.38
C ASP A 73 2.24 17.69 -1.01
N LEU A 74 2.23 16.38 -0.74
CA LEU A 74 1.87 15.86 0.58
C LEU A 74 2.91 16.24 1.63
N LEU A 75 4.18 15.96 1.34
CA LEU A 75 5.28 16.27 2.27
C LEU A 75 5.33 17.77 2.55
N SER A 76 5.20 18.61 1.52
CA SER A 76 5.19 20.07 1.71
C SER A 76 3.98 20.56 2.50
N GLY A 77 2.80 19.93 2.39
CA GLY A 77 1.64 20.25 3.22
C GLY A 77 1.87 19.89 4.70
N ILE A 78 2.46 18.72 4.95
CA ILE A 78 2.83 18.28 6.31
C ILE A 78 3.90 19.22 6.91
N GLU A 79 4.94 19.55 6.15
CA GLU A 79 6.03 20.45 6.58
C GLU A 79 5.55 21.87 6.89
N ARG A 80 4.57 22.37 6.13
CA ARG A 80 3.95 23.68 6.41
C ARG A 80 2.99 23.66 7.60
N GLY A 81 2.60 22.48 8.08
CA GLY A 81 1.57 22.35 9.11
C GLY A 81 0.17 22.69 8.60
N ASP A 82 -0.11 22.43 7.31
CA ASP A 82 -1.46 22.62 6.75
C ASP A 82 -2.49 21.84 7.58
N SER A 83 -3.75 22.33 7.60
CA SER A 83 -4.79 21.74 8.43
C SER A 83 -5.15 20.30 8.08
N PRO A 84 -5.70 19.51 9.04
CA PRO A 84 -6.09 18.13 8.79
C PRO A 84 -7.03 17.95 7.61
N GLU A 85 -7.95 18.89 7.38
CA GLU A 85 -8.89 18.89 6.25
C GLU A 85 -8.19 18.97 4.89
N MET A 86 -6.98 19.55 4.86
CA MET A 86 -6.19 19.66 3.62
C MET A 86 -5.22 18.49 3.45
N VAL A 87 -4.66 17.95 4.52
CA VAL A 87 -3.59 16.94 4.48
C VAL A 87 -4.15 15.52 4.46
N LEU A 88 -5.14 15.21 5.31
CA LEU A 88 -5.68 13.85 5.40
C LEU A 88 -6.30 13.33 4.09
N PRO A 89 -7.05 14.12 3.31
CA PRO A 89 -7.53 13.68 2.00
C PRO A 89 -6.40 13.24 1.07
N LYS A 90 -5.29 13.96 1.07
CA LYS A 90 -4.12 13.64 0.24
C LYS A 90 -3.42 12.35 0.69
N ILE A 91 -3.33 12.12 2.00
CA ILE A 91 -2.79 10.86 2.54
C ILE A 91 -3.64 9.68 2.06
N ILE A 92 -4.96 9.78 2.21
CA ILE A 92 -5.91 8.72 1.84
C ILE A 92 -5.91 8.50 0.33
N GLU A 93 -5.88 9.57 -0.48
CA GLU A 93 -5.77 9.48 -1.94
C GLU A 93 -4.52 8.72 -2.37
N ILE A 94 -3.35 9.03 -1.78
CA ILE A 94 -2.09 8.35 -2.11
C ILE A 94 -2.12 6.88 -1.71
N LEU A 95 -2.66 6.56 -0.54
CA LEU A 95 -2.83 5.19 -0.09
C LEU A 95 -3.81 4.42 -0.98
N GLY A 96 -4.92 5.06 -1.37
CA GLY A 96 -5.91 4.51 -2.28
C GLY A 96 -5.35 4.27 -3.69
N ASP A 97 -4.65 5.24 -4.27
CA ASP A 97 -3.95 5.08 -5.55
C ASP A 97 -3.00 3.86 -5.54
N THR A 98 -2.40 3.57 -4.37
CA THR A 98 -1.53 2.40 -4.20
C THR A 98 -2.33 1.10 -4.33
N VAL A 99 -3.55 1.07 -3.81
CA VAL A 99 -4.45 -0.11 -3.93
C VAL A 99 -4.90 -0.32 -5.37
N ASP A 100 -5.40 0.73 -6.01
CA ASP A 100 -5.99 0.65 -7.34
C ASP A 100 -4.97 0.29 -8.44
N HIS A 101 -3.75 0.83 -8.33
CA HIS A 101 -2.74 0.70 -9.37
C HIS A 101 -1.61 -0.28 -9.03
N ARG A 102 -1.57 -0.83 -7.80
CA ARG A 102 -0.46 -1.66 -7.29
C ARG A 102 -0.92 -2.90 -6.54
N SER A 103 -1.98 -3.52 -7.02
CA SER A 103 -2.51 -4.76 -6.43
C SER A 103 -1.45 -5.87 -6.35
N GLU A 104 -0.48 -5.90 -7.28
CA GLU A 104 0.64 -6.83 -7.26
C GLU A 104 1.53 -6.58 -6.03
N LEU A 105 1.91 -5.32 -5.76
CA LEU A 105 2.70 -4.98 -4.57
C LEU A 105 1.99 -5.38 -3.27
N LEU A 106 0.69 -5.09 -3.14
CA LEU A 106 -0.07 -5.44 -1.94
C LEU A 106 -0.12 -6.96 -1.71
N ARG A 107 -0.27 -7.75 -2.77
CA ARG A 107 -0.21 -9.22 -2.68
C ARG A 107 1.18 -9.69 -2.27
N LEU A 108 2.25 -9.14 -2.85
CA LEU A 108 3.63 -9.48 -2.46
C LEU A 108 3.91 -9.12 -1.00
N LEU A 109 3.41 -7.99 -0.49
CA LEU A 109 3.54 -7.60 0.91
C LEU A 109 2.78 -8.55 1.84
N ALA A 110 1.56 -8.95 1.47
CA ALA A 110 0.80 -9.93 2.23
C ALA A 110 1.52 -11.28 2.31
N ILE A 111 2.08 -11.76 1.18
CA ILE A 111 2.90 -12.97 1.12
C ILE A 111 4.14 -12.83 2.01
N ALA A 112 4.84 -11.70 1.96
CA ALA A 112 6.00 -11.44 2.81
C ALA A 112 5.67 -11.57 4.30
N ILE A 113 4.56 -11.00 4.73
CA ILE A 113 4.13 -11.04 6.15
C ILE A 113 3.72 -12.45 6.58
N ILE A 114 3.04 -13.19 5.71
CA ILE A 114 2.45 -14.49 6.04
C ILE A 114 3.45 -15.64 5.86
N GLU A 115 4.19 -15.66 4.75
CA GLU A 115 5.04 -16.79 4.35
C GLU A 115 6.53 -16.58 4.70
N LEU A 116 7.00 -15.33 4.85
CA LEU A 116 8.40 -14.98 5.08
C LEU A 116 8.60 -13.95 6.21
N PRO A 117 7.97 -14.10 7.38
CA PRO A 117 7.92 -13.06 8.41
C PRO A 117 9.30 -12.63 8.94
N THR A 118 10.27 -13.54 9.03
CA THR A 118 11.59 -13.29 9.64
C THR A 118 12.48 -12.36 8.84
N LYS A 119 12.27 -12.22 7.52
CA LYS A 119 13.05 -11.34 6.63
C LYS A 119 12.27 -10.09 6.19
N ALA A 120 10.97 -10.05 6.45
CA ALA A 120 10.12 -8.91 6.13
C ALA A 120 10.55 -7.63 6.87
N ASP A 121 11.01 -7.76 8.10
CA ASP A 121 11.25 -6.64 9.02
C ASP A 121 12.26 -5.60 8.50
N GLY A 122 13.38 -6.04 7.93
CA GLY A 122 14.45 -5.12 7.47
C GLY A 122 14.05 -4.31 6.24
N LEU A 123 13.45 -4.95 5.24
CA LEU A 123 13.07 -4.29 4.00
C LEU A 123 11.83 -3.41 4.19
N LEU A 124 10.81 -3.95 4.86
CA LEU A 124 9.56 -3.22 5.08
C LEU A 124 9.80 -2.00 5.96
N SER A 125 10.60 -2.12 7.02
CA SER A 125 10.93 -1.00 7.89
C SER A 125 11.67 0.11 7.14
N GLN A 126 12.59 -0.22 6.24
CA GLN A 126 13.32 0.78 5.45
C GLN A 126 12.39 1.68 4.62
N TYR A 127 11.32 1.12 4.03
CA TYR A 127 10.41 1.86 3.15
C TYR A 127 9.19 2.43 3.87
N PHE A 128 8.63 1.69 4.82
CA PHE A 128 7.37 2.08 5.47
C PHE A 128 7.56 2.90 6.74
N THR A 129 8.64 2.67 7.50
CA THR A 129 8.87 3.43 8.74
C THR A 129 8.96 4.94 8.52
N PRO A 130 9.66 5.46 7.48
CA PRO A 130 9.69 6.90 7.24
C PRO A 130 8.30 7.48 6.96
N VAL A 131 7.52 6.82 6.12
CA VAL A 131 6.15 7.27 5.77
C VAL A 131 5.25 7.23 7.00
N PHE A 132 5.26 6.12 7.73
CA PHE A 132 4.51 5.96 8.97
C PHE A 132 4.88 7.03 10.02
N SER A 133 6.19 7.24 10.22
CA SER A 133 6.69 8.24 11.17
C SER A 133 6.26 9.66 10.81
N THR A 134 6.28 10.00 9.52
CA THR A 134 5.84 11.32 9.04
C THR A 134 4.35 11.54 9.32
N ILE A 135 3.51 10.56 8.99
CA ILE A 135 2.06 10.64 9.27
C ILE A 135 1.81 10.71 10.77
N ARG A 136 2.45 9.86 11.57
CA ARG A 136 2.32 9.84 13.02
C ARG A 136 2.70 11.18 13.65
N GLN A 137 3.85 11.75 13.26
CA GLN A 137 4.30 13.06 13.77
C GLN A 137 3.34 14.19 13.42
N TYR A 138 2.80 14.18 12.19
CA TYR A 138 1.78 15.14 11.78
C TYR A 138 0.51 15.03 12.65
N LEU A 139 0.03 13.80 12.87
CA LEU A 139 -1.13 13.56 13.73
C LEU A 139 -0.86 13.98 15.17
N GLU A 140 0.30 13.63 15.72
CA GLU A 140 0.71 14.02 17.08
C GLU A 140 0.75 15.55 17.28
N MET A 141 1.28 16.28 16.31
CA MET A 141 1.29 17.74 16.32
C MET A 141 -0.15 18.30 16.34
N ASN A 142 -1.04 17.76 15.53
CA ASN A 142 -2.42 18.21 15.45
C ASN A 142 -3.24 17.82 16.70
N ILE A 143 -2.96 16.70 17.34
CA ILE A 143 -3.52 16.32 18.64
C ILE A 143 -3.09 17.34 19.72
N LYS A 144 -1.79 17.65 19.80
CA LYS A 144 -1.27 18.67 20.74
C LYS A 144 -1.90 20.04 20.52
N ASN A 145 -2.15 20.41 19.27
CA ASN A 145 -2.80 21.67 18.89
C ASN A 145 -4.34 21.63 19.04
N ARG A 146 -4.91 20.49 19.45
CA ARG A 146 -6.36 20.26 19.60
C ARG A 146 -7.17 20.45 18.30
N THR A 147 -6.54 20.34 17.14
CA THR A 147 -7.20 20.32 15.84
C THR A 147 -7.71 18.91 15.48
N ILE A 148 -7.17 17.91 16.12
CA ILE A 148 -7.63 16.52 16.09
C ILE A 148 -7.96 16.08 17.51
N ARG A 149 -8.89 15.14 17.67
CA ARG A 149 -9.26 14.54 18.97
C ARG A 149 -8.03 13.94 19.65
N ASP A 150 -8.04 13.94 20.98
CA ASP A 150 -7.00 13.33 21.81
C ASP A 150 -7.06 11.80 21.70
N LEU A 151 -6.22 11.27 20.82
CA LEU A 151 -6.11 9.86 20.48
C LEU A 151 -4.63 9.46 20.45
N ASP A 152 -4.33 8.17 20.63
CA ASP A 152 -2.98 7.66 20.42
C ASP A 152 -2.56 7.83 18.95
N SER A 153 -1.53 8.64 18.69
CA SER A 153 -1.07 8.98 17.33
C SER A 153 -0.53 7.78 16.57
N THR A 154 0.04 6.79 17.27
CA THR A 154 0.57 5.56 16.68
C THR A 154 -0.57 4.66 16.22
N MET A 155 -1.54 4.44 17.08
CA MET A 155 -2.73 3.64 16.76
C MET A 155 -3.55 4.30 15.66
N LEU A 156 -3.71 5.63 15.70
CA LEU A 156 -4.44 6.39 14.68
C LEU A 156 -3.76 6.27 13.30
N ALA A 157 -2.44 6.48 13.23
CA ALA A 157 -1.68 6.33 12.00
C ALA A 157 -1.77 4.90 11.44
N SER A 158 -1.62 3.89 12.31
CA SER A 158 -1.73 2.48 11.94
C SER A 158 -3.11 2.16 11.38
N ALA A 159 -4.17 2.56 12.07
CA ALA A 159 -5.54 2.32 11.65
C ALA A 159 -5.84 2.99 10.31
N MET A 160 -5.44 4.25 10.12
CA MET A 160 -5.64 4.97 8.85
C MET A 160 -4.94 4.29 7.68
N ILE A 161 -3.67 3.91 7.85
CA ILE A 161 -2.89 3.26 6.78
C ILE A 161 -3.47 1.89 6.46
N MET A 162 -3.68 1.05 7.48
CA MET A 162 -4.17 -0.32 7.28
C MET A 162 -5.55 -0.34 6.65
N THR A 163 -6.47 0.50 7.14
CA THR A 163 -7.82 0.54 6.59
C THR A 163 -7.85 1.15 5.19
N ALA A 164 -7.03 2.17 4.89
CA ALA A 164 -6.92 2.71 3.53
C ALA A 164 -6.42 1.67 2.52
N LEU A 165 -5.47 0.81 2.92
CA LEU A 165 -4.94 -0.25 2.08
C LEU A 165 -5.89 -1.45 1.92
N THR A 166 -6.79 -1.68 2.86
CA THR A 166 -7.66 -2.88 2.87
C THR A 166 -9.12 -2.57 2.50
N HIS A 167 -9.57 -1.34 2.73
CA HIS A 167 -10.99 -0.95 2.57
C HIS A 167 -11.60 -1.33 1.22
N PRO A 168 -10.98 -1.05 0.06
CA PRO A 168 -11.60 -1.38 -1.23
C PRO A 168 -11.80 -2.89 -1.42
N GLY A 169 -10.80 -3.69 -1.00
CA GLY A 169 -10.86 -5.15 -1.11
C GLY A 169 -11.87 -5.78 -0.17
N ILE A 170 -11.88 -5.36 1.11
CA ILE A 170 -12.82 -5.87 2.12
C ILE A 170 -14.25 -5.46 1.75
N TYR A 171 -14.45 -4.22 1.30
CA TYR A 171 -15.77 -3.75 0.91
C TYR A 171 -16.34 -4.58 -0.25
N THR A 172 -15.53 -4.87 -1.27
CA THR A 172 -15.91 -5.74 -2.39
C THR A 172 -16.23 -7.18 -1.93
N LEU A 173 -15.51 -7.69 -0.91
CA LEU A 173 -15.77 -9.03 -0.36
C LEU A 173 -17.10 -9.11 0.42
N ILE A 174 -17.45 -8.05 1.17
CA ILE A 174 -18.65 -8.02 2.00
C ILE A 174 -19.90 -7.71 1.17
N GLU A 175 -19.83 -6.66 0.36
CA GLU A 175 -20.97 -6.11 -0.39
C GLU A 175 -21.07 -6.67 -1.82
N GLY A 176 -20.02 -7.37 -2.29
CA GLY A 176 -19.93 -7.82 -3.68
C GLY A 176 -19.91 -6.64 -4.65
N ASN A 177 -20.41 -6.85 -5.86
CA ASN A 177 -20.58 -5.77 -6.85
C ASN A 177 -21.73 -4.79 -6.54
N LYS A 178 -22.37 -4.93 -5.37
CA LYS A 178 -23.45 -4.04 -4.90
C LYS A 178 -22.94 -2.89 -4.05
N SER A 179 -21.62 -2.59 -4.09
CA SER A 179 -21.08 -1.44 -3.36
C SER A 179 -21.90 -0.20 -3.74
N GLY A 180 -22.39 0.54 -2.75
CA GLY A 180 -23.15 1.78 -2.96
C GLY A 180 -22.36 2.89 -3.65
N TYR A 181 -21.11 2.61 -4.04
CA TYR A 181 -20.21 3.54 -4.73
C TYR A 181 -20.11 3.18 -6.21
N SER A 182 -20.31 4.18 -7.07
CA SER A 182 -20.28 4.01 -8.51
C SER A 182 -18.87 3.79 -9.08
N ASN A 183 -17.83 4.18 -8.32
CA ASN A 183 -16.41 4.05 -8.70
C ASN A 183 -15.48 4.20 -7.49
N SER A 184 -14.19 3.87 -7.67
CA SER A 184 -13.17 3.94 -6.63
C SER A 184 -12.96 5.35 -6.06
N LEU A 185 -13.10 6.39 -6.87
CA LEU A 185 -12.96 7.78 -6.44
C LEU A 185 -14.07 8.18 -5.43
N GLU A 186 -15.29 7.74 -5.66
CA GLU A 186 -16.41 7.99 -4.75
C GLU A 186 -16.19 7.25 -3.41
N ALA A 187 -15.75 6.00 -3.47
CA ALA A 187 -15.38 5.23 -2.29
C ALA A 187 -14.25 5.91 -1.48
N HIS A 188 -13.20 6.39 -2.14
CA HIS A 188 -12.12 7.12 -1.48
C HIS A 188 -12.58 8.43 -0.83
N ARG A 189 -13.47 9.17 -1.49
CA ARG A 189 -14.06 10.40 -0.91
C ARG A 189 -14.90 10.12 0.33
N ALA A 190 -15.73 9.08 0.28
CA ALA A 190 -16.54 8.67 1.42
C ALA A 190 -15.66 8.21 2.59
N TYR A 191 -14.62 7.44 2.30
CA TYR A 191 -13.64 7.00 3.29
C TYR A 191 -12.86 8.16 3.92
N THR A 192 -12.40 9.11 3.10
CA THR A 192 -11.76 10.34 3.58
C THR A 192 -12.69 11.11 4.51
N ARG A 193 -13.94 11.27 4.12
CA ARG A 193 -14.92 12.00 4.91
C ARG A 193 -15.18 11.31 6.24
N PHE A 194 -15.34 9.99 6.24
CA PHE A 194 -15.49 9.20 7.46
C PHE A 194 -14.36 9.49 8.46
N TRP A 195 -13.11 9.50 8.01
CA TRP A 195 -11.98 9.77 8.88
C TRP A 195 -11.96 11.21 9.40
N LEU A 196 -12.26 12.19 8.53
CA LEU A 196 -12.34 13.58 8.96
C LEU A 196 -13.42 13.78 10.02
N ASP A 197 -14.62 13.26 9.80
CA ASP A 197 -15.73 13.36 10.76
C ASP A 197 -15.40 12.66 12.09
N LEU A 198 -14.62 11.57 12.05
CA LEU A 198 -14.23 10.82 13.23
C LEU A 198 -13.21 11.58 14.09
N ILE A 199 -12.20 12.21 13.47
CA ILE A 199 -11.02 12.72 14.20
C ILE A 199 -10.96 14.24 14.32
N VAL A 200 -11.66 15.01 13.47
CA VAL A 200 -11.70 16.47 13.54
C VAL A 200 -12.96 16.93 14.27
N PRO A 201 -12.84 17.47 15.51
CA PRO A 201 -14.01 17.75 16.37
C PRO A 201 -14.96 18.81 15.84
N SER A 202 -14.47 19.72 14.98
CA SER A 202 -15.20 20.93 14.54
C SER A 202 -16.01 20.74 13.25
N LEU A 203 -15.90 19.59 12.59
CA LEU A 203 -16.66 19.35 11.37
C LEU A 203 -18.12 19.01 11.71
N PRO A 204 -19.11 19.66 11.06
CA PRO A 204 -20.50 19.26 11.20
C PRO A 204 -20.67 17.82 10.74
N ALA A 205 -21.42 17.03 11.52
CA ALA A 205 -21.72 15.65 11.14
C ALA A 205 -22.31 15.61 9.73
N TYR A 206 -21.63 14.92 8.82
CA TYR A 206 -22.15 14.70 7.48
C TYR A 206 -23.24 13.64 7.56
N PRO A 207 -24.43 13.89 7.00
CA PRO A 207 -25.44 12.85 6.95
C PRO A 207 -24.86 11.70 6.13
N LEU A 208 -24.63 10.57 6.80
CA LEU A 208 -24.26 9.32 6.10
C LEU A 208 -25.30 9.10 5.00
N PRO A 209 -24.89 8.74 3.76
CA PRO A 209 -25.84 8.32 2.77
C PRO A 209 -26.69 7.23 3.41
N ARG A 210 -28.01 7.43 3.48
CA ARG A 210 -28.94 6.43 4.02
C ARG A 210 -28.71 5.18 3.17
N LEU A 211 -28.21 4.13 3.80
CA LEU A 211 -28.25 2.80 3.22
C LEU A 211 -29.71 2.61 2.84
N LYS A 212 -29.97 2.42 1.55
CA LYS A 212 -31.34 2.16 1.09
C LYS A 212 -31.85 0.98 1.90
N GLU A 213 -32.96 1.19 2.62
CA GLU A 213 -33.70 0.16 3.30
C GLU A 213 -34.32 -0.78 2.25
N GLU A 214 -33.53 -1.65 1.65
CA GLU A 214 -33.96 -2.71 0.73
C GLU A 214 -33.78 -4.10 1.37
N TYR A 215 -33.96 -4.19 2.70
CA TYR A 215 -34.11 -5.48 3.38
C TYR A 215 -35.41 -5.47 4.18
N SER A 216 -36.53 -5.35 3.48
CA SER A 216 -37.88 -5.70 3.98
C SER A 216 -38.59 -6.43 2.87
N GLY A 217 -38.39 -7.76 2.83
CA GLY A 217 -39.05 -8.63 1.88
C GLY A 217 -38.58 -10.06 2.09
#